data_975eb443cb888a0a5e2929bdd4b8c810
#
_entry.id   975eb443cb888a0a5e2929bdd4b8c810
#
_cell.length_a   1.000
_cell.length_b   1.000
_cell.length_c   1.000
_cell.angle_alpha   90.00
_cell.angle_beta   90.00
_cell.angle_gamma   90.00
#
_symmetry.space_group_name_H-M   'P 1'
#
loop_
_entity.id
_entity.type
_entity.pdbx_description
1 polymer ?
#
loop_
_entity_poly.entity_id
_entity_poly.type
_entity_poly.pdbx_seq_one_letter_code
_entity_poly.pdbx_strand_id
1 'polypeptide(L)'
;MQIAVIENDMLFFKKTVKKGFERGLLPEYLTNDSLIRSYISKNKLEKIINSEFEISNKKYKKSINYKLLDTINKLANLDNKWKIYYLDSLSTYDSKNKDIYWKKYDSIISDIVDVKLIPLITKYGFPEERNIDLNYLGIKSLSNKPNYNYSFGNNKAKLILLHYYSYPRDKSYNQLLKNEVFKGNLQPEIYASIMDFQSKFSIIDEYYNEWHQTDDTTKFEAINKRRLEIGLLPFEEKNLKFKRGQKICKEKRENKNFKQVRLFYWCG
;
A
#
# COMPACT_ATOMS: atom_id res chain seq x y z
N MET A 1 -15.45 -5.22 10.65
CA MET A 1 -16.04 -4.45 11.77
C MET A 1 -17.39 -3.83 11.41
N GLN A 2 -17.50 -2.99 10.39
CA GLN A 2 -18.78 -2.36 10.01
C GLN A 2 -19.90 -3.35 9.75
N ILE A 3 -19.64 -4.46 9.04
CA ILE A 3 -20.62 -5.55 8.82
C ILE A 3 -21.12 -6.09 10.16
N ALA A 4 -20.22 -6.41 11.08
CA ALA A 4 -20.58 -6.93 12.41
C ALA A 4 -21.44 -5.91 13.21
N VAL A 5 -21.21 -4.61 13.03
CA VAL A 5 -22.03 -3.57 13.65
C VAL A 5 -23.43 -3.51 13.02
N ILE A 6 -23.52 -3.60 11.71
CA ILE A 6 -24.81 -3.60 10.97
C ILE A 6 -25.65 -4.82 11.35
N GLU A 7 -25.03 -5.99 11.43
CA GLU A 7 -25.67 -7.24 11.81
C GLU A 7 -25.88 -7.37 13.32
N ASN A 8 -25.40 -6.41 14.11
CA ASN A 8 -25.41 -6.41 15.58
C ASN A 8 -24.74 -7.66 16.18
N ASP A 9 -23.73 -8.20 15.48
CA ASP A 9 -22.93 -9.35 15.95
C ASP A 9 -21.77 -8.89 16.84
N MET A 10 -22.00 -8.88 18.15
CA MET A 10 -21.03 -8.50 19.17
C MET A 10 -19.80 -9.40 19.19
N LEU A 11 -19.97 -10.70 18.98
CA LEU A 11 -18.88 -11.67 19.04
C LEU A 11 -17.93 -11.47 17.85
N PHE A 12 -18.50 -11.37 16.65
CA PHE A 12 -17.75 -11.09 15.42
C PHE A 12 -17.06 -9.72 15.48
N PHE A 13 -17.73 -8.71 16.06
CA PHE A 13 -17.13 -7.40 16.27
C PHE A 13 -15.88 -7.49 17.15
N LYS A 14 -15.98 -8.07 18.34
CA LYS A 14 -14.85 -8.22 19.29
C LYS A 14 -13.69 -9.01 18.65
N LYS A 15 -14.00 -10.12 17.98
CA LYS A 15 -13.01 -10.95 17.27
C LYS A 15 -12.28 -10.16 16.18
N THR A 16 -13.00 -9.33 15.44
CA THR A 16 -12.44 -8.52 14.35
C THR A 16 -11.59 -7.37 14.89
N VAL A 17 -12.01 -6.71 15.98
CA VAL A 17 -11.24 -5.67 16.67
C VAL A 17 -9.92 -6.25 17.20
N LYS A 18 -9.97 -7.38 17.89
CA LYS A 18 -8.77 -8.07 18.38
C LYS A 18 -7.79 -8.38 17.26
N LYS A 19 -8.26 -8.99 16.16
CA LYS A 19 -7.41 -9.26 14.98
C LYS A 19 -6.83 -7.98 14.38
N GLY A 20 -7.59 -6.88 14.39
CA GLY A 20 -7.10 -5.58 13.97
C GLY A 20 -5.93 -5.09 14.83
N PHE A 21 -6.08 -5.15 16.14
CA PHE A 21 -5.04 -4.74 17.09
C PHE A 21 -3.78 -5.63 17.01
N GLU A 22 -3.96 -6.93 16.85
CA GLU A 22 -2.85 -7.87 16.62
C GLU A 22 -2.08 -7.60 15.31
N ARG A 23 -2.63 -6.73 14.45
CA ARG A 23 -2.05 -6.30 13.17
C ARG A 23 -1.73 -4.81 13.11
N GLY A 24 -1.69 -4.13 14.26
CA GLY A 24 -1.29 -2.74 14.37
C GLY A 24 -2.40 -1.70 14.24
N LEU A 25 -3.68 -2.11 14.19
CA LEU A 25 -4.78 -1.15 14.27
C LEU A 25 -4.70 -0.36 15.59
N LEU A 26 -4.94 0.95 15.51
CA LEU A 26 -5.01 1.81 16.70
C LEU A 26 -6.47 2.06 17.11
N PRO A 27 -6.77 2.25 18.40
CA PRO A 27 -8.13 2.53 18.88
C PRO A 27 -8.77 3.76 18.23
N GLU A 28 -7.98 4.76 17.89
CA GLU A 28 -8.43 6.00 17.24
C GLU A 28 -9.12 5.74 15.89
N TYR A 29 -8.71 4.70 15.16
CA TYR A 29 -9.39 4.31 13.92
C TYR A 29 -10.82 3.83 14.15
N LEU A 30 -11.09 3.22 15.30
CA LEU A 30 -12.45 2.78 15.67
C LEU A 30 -13.33 3.97 16.05
N THR A 31 -12.76 4.96 16.73
CA THR A 31 -13.51 6.15 17.18
C THR A 31 -13.70 7.17 16.07
N ASN A 32 -12.90 7.15 15.02
CA ASN A 32 -13.08 8.02 13.85
C ASN A 32 -14.22 7.56 12.92
N ASP A 33 -14.60 6.29 12.97
CA ASP A 33 -15.78 5.79 12.28
C ASP A 33 -17.03 6.01 13.15
N SER A 34 -17.96 6.83 12.67
CA SER A 34 -19.15 7.23 13.45
C SER A 34 -20.08 6.05 13.76
N LEU A 35 -20.17 5.06 12.86
CA LEU A 35 -20.98 3.86 13.09
C LEU A 35 -20.35 2.98 14.17
N ILE A 36 -19.06 2.72 14.07
CA ILE A 36 -18.32 1.92 15.05
C ILE A 36 -18.30 2.62 16.41
N ARG A 37 -18.02 3.92 16.45
CA ARG A 37 -18.03 4.72 17.67
C ARG A 37 -19.39 4.64 18.39
N SER A 38 -20.49 4.86 17.64
CA SER A 38 -21.84 4.77 18.19
C SER A 38 -22.16 3.39 18.76
N TYR A 39 -21.71 2.33 18.07
CA TYR A 39 -21.88 0.96 18.51
C TYR A 39 -21.10 0.67 19.80
N ILE A 40 -19.84 1.12 19.87
CA ILE A 40 -18.99 1.00 21.06
C ILE A 40 -19.64 1.66 22.27
N SER A 41 -20.09 2.92 22.09
CA SER A 41 -20.71 3.69 23.18
C SER A 41 -22.04 3.07 23.62
N LYS A 42 -22.93 2.73 22.69
CA LYS A 42 -24.20 2.07 22.99
C LYS A 42 -24.04 0.78 23.79
N ASN A 43 -23.02 0.01 23.49
CA ASN A 43 -22.76 -1.29 24.13
C ASN A 43 -21.75 -1.21 25.27
N LYS A 44 -21.28 -0.02 25.66
CA LYS A 44 -20.32 0.24 26.75
C LYS A 44 -19.03 -0.57 26.62
N LEU A 45 -18.47 -0.63 25.39
CA LEU A 45 -17.32 -1.49 25.05
C LEU A 45 -15.95 -0.84 25.26
N GLU A 46 -15.87 0.45 25.64
CA GLU A 46 -14.63 1.23 25.70
C GLU A 46 -13.56 0.55 26.55
N LYS A 47 -13.92 0.11 27.76
CA LYS A 47 -12.98 -0.57 28.69
C LYS A 47 -12.45 -1.88 28.10
N ILE A 48 -13.34 -2.67 27.49
CA ILE A 48 -12.99 -3.95 26.88
C ILE A 48 -12.04 -3.74 25.70
N ILE A 49 -12.32 -2.75 24.87
CA ILE A 49 -11.50 -2.42 23.69
C ILE A 49 -10.12 -1.94 24.11
N ASN A 50 -10.03 -1.06 25.13
CA ASN A 50 -8.75 -0.58 25.62
C ASN A 50 -7.89 -1.71 26.22
N SER A 51 -8.50 -2.58 27.01
CA SER A 51 -7.80 -3.75 27.57
C SER A 51 -7.32 -4.72 26.48
N GLU A 52 -8.15 -5.00 25.48
CA GLU A 52 -7.76 -5.84 24.34
C GLU A 52 -6.64 -5.19 23.51
N PHE A 53 -6.68 -3.86 23.35
CA PHE A 53 -5.61 -3.13 22.66
C PHE A 53 -4.27 -3.30 23.39
N GLU A 54 -4.23 -3.10 24.69
CA GLU A 54 -2.98 -3.25 25.48
C GLU A 54 -2.35 -4.63 25.31
N ILE A 55 -3.18 -5.69 25.35
CA ILE A 55 -2.71 -7.08 25.18
C ILE A 55 -2.23 -7.34 23.75
N SER A 56 -3.08 -7.00 22.78
CA SER A 56 -2.83 -7.30 21.37
C SER A 56 -1.70 -6.46 20.78
N ASN A 57 -1.58 -5.18 21.19
CA ASN A 57 -0.50 -4.28 20.75
C ASN A 57 0.88 -4.74 21.27
N LYS A 58 0.96 -5.33 22.47
CA LYS A 58 2.21 -5.94 22.95
C LYS A 58 2.66 -7.09 22.05
N LYS A 59 1.71 -7.91 21.57
CA LYS A 59 2.01 -9.00 20.62
C LYS A 59 2.46 -8.43 19.26
N TYR A 60 1.71 -7.44 18.75
CA TYR A 60 2.05 -6.75 17.50
C TYR A 60 3.46 -6.17 17.54
N LYS A 61 3.79 -5.37 18.59
CA LYS A 61 5.13 -4.77 18.71
C LYS A 61 6.26 -5.80 18.76
N LYS A 62 6.02 -6.98 19.34
CA LYS A 62 7.00 -8.08 19.33
C LYS A 62 7.21 -8.70 17.93
N SER A 63 6.23 -8.61 17.05
CA SER A 63 6.31 -9.13 15.68
C SER A 63 7.02 -8.20 14.69
N ILE A 64 7.22 -6.93 15.10
CA ILE A 64 7.86 -5.92 14.24
C ILE A 64 9.37 -6.15 14.14
N ASN A 65 9.88 -6.21 12.95
CA ASN A 65 11.32 -6.22 12.67
C ASN A 65 11.87 -4.80 12.64
N TYR A 66 12.17 -4.24 13.82
CA TYR A 66 12.68 -2.87 13.94
C TYR A 66 14.01 -2.65 13.22
N LYS A 67 14.85 -3.69 13.09
CA LYS A 67 16.11 -3.60 12.33
C LYS A 67 15.82 -3.44 10.84
N LEU A 68 14.87 -4.19 10.31
CA LEU A 68 14.44 -4.06 8.93
C LEU A 68 13.82 -2.68 8.70
N LEU A 69 12.94 -2.24 9.59
CA LEU A 69 12.31 -0.92 9.58
C LEU A 69 13.35 0.21 9.50
N ASP A 70 14.34 0.21 10.42
CA ASP A 70 15.41 1.22 10.45
C ASP A 70 16.24 1.19 9.14
N THR A 71 16.55 0.00 8.65
CA THR A 71 17.31 -0.16 7.42
C THR A 71 16.54 0.39 6.20
N ILE A 72 15.26 0.05 6.05
CA ILE A 72 14.42 0.59 4.96
C ILE A 72 14.30 2.11 5.04
N ASN A 73 14.21 2.66 6.26
CA ASN A 73 14.25 4.11 6.48
C ASN A 73 15.51 4.75 5.95
N LYS A 74 16.66 4.19 6.32
CA LYS A 74 17.97 4.68 5.88
C LYS A 74 18.09 4.63 4.36
N LEU A 75 17.65 3.52 3.73
CA LEU A 75 17.68 3.39 2.28
C LEU A 75 16.76 4.41 1.60
N ALA A 76 15.55 4.60 2.08
CA ALA A 76 14.62 5.58 1.52
C ALA A 76 15.10 7.03 1.69
N ASN A 77 15.72 7.35 2.83
CA ASN A 77 16.31 8.66 3.05
C ASN A 77 17.51 8.90 2.12
N LEU A 78 18.33 7.87 1.88
CA LEU A 78 19.47 7.93 0.98
C LEU A 78 19.01 8.14 -0.47
N ASP A 79 18.04 7.35 -0.92
CA ASP A 79 17.38 7.48 -2.21
C ASP A 79 16.81 8.89 -2.41
N ASN A 80 15.97 9.36 -1.50
CA ASN A 80 15.35 10.67 -1.58
C ASN A 80 16.37 11.82 -1.59
N LYS A 81 17.44 11.72 -0.77
CA LYS A 81 18.52 12.71 -0.75
C LYS A 81 19.16 12.86 -2.13
N TRP A 82 19.52 11.75 -2.77
CA TRP A 82 20.22 11.79 -4.04
C TRP A 82 19.31 12.09 -5.22
N LYS A 83 18.04 11.65 -5.15
CA LYS A 83 17.02 12.04 -6.12
C LYS A 83 16.84 13.56 -6.14
N ILE A 84 16.61 14.18 -4.98
CA ILE A 84 16.47 15.63 -4.87
C ILE A 84 17.73 16.34 -5.39
N TYR A 85 18.90 15.87 -5.02
CA TYR A 85 20.16 16.50 -5.42
C TYR A 85 20.38 16.43 -6.94
N TYR A 86 20.32 15.24 -7.53
CA TYR A 86 20.63 15.06 -8.94
C TYR A 86 19.47 15.39 -9.87
N LEU A 87 18.24 14.93 -9.56
CA LEU A 87 17.12 15.06 -10.47
C LEU A 87 16.32 16.34 -10.26
N ASP A 88 16.03 16.69 -9.02
CA ASP A 88 15.16 17.84 -8.74
C ASP A 88 15.97 19.17 -8.72
N SER A 89 17.25 19.14 -8.32
CA SER A 89 18.10 20.34 -8.25
C SER A 89 19.03 20.46 -9.47
N LEU A 90 20.07 19.64 -9.56
CA LEU A 90 21.11 19.82 -10.59
C LEU A 90 20.57 19.71 -12.02
N SER A 91 19.72 18.73 -12.32
CA SER A 91 19.17 18.58 -13.68
C SER A 91 18.25 19.74 -14.09
N THR A 92 17.71 20.47 -13.13
CA THR A 92 16.89 21.67 -13.35
C THR A 92 17.74 22.90 -13.59
N TYR A 93 18.80 23.11 -12.78
CA TYR A 93 19.69 24.29 -12.90
C TYR A 93 20.67 24.16 -14.06
N ASP A 94 21.12 22.94 -14.37
CA ASP A 94 22.07 22.65 -15.44
C ASP A 94 21.48 21.63 -16.42
N SER A 95 20.51 22.06 -17.17
CA SER A 95 19.79 21.22 -18.13
C SER A 95 20.66 20.65 -19.25
N LYS A 96 21.82 21.29 -19.56
CA LYS A 96 22.76 20.79 -20.57
C LYS A 96 23.44 19.49 -20.14
N ASN A 97 23.64 19.30 -18.85
CA ASN A 97 24.27 18.11 -18.28
C ASN A 97 23.25 17.14 -17.64
N LYS A 98 21.97 17.27 -17.95
CA LYS A 98 20.88 16.47 -17.39
C LYS A 98 21.16 14.97 -17.47
N ASP A 99 21.63 14.48 -18.61
CA ASP A 99 21.89 13.04 -18.81
C ASP A 99 23.01 12.51 -17.90
N ILE A 100 23.99 13.36 -17.58
CA ILE A 100 25.06 13.01 -16.63
C ILE A 100 24.48 12.83 -15.23
N TYR A 101 23.59 13.71 -14.81
CA TYR A 101 22.96 13.65 -13.48
C TYR A 101 22.02 12.45 -13.37
N TRP A 102 21.28 12.14 -14.44
CA TRP A 102 20.43 10.96 -14.51
C TRP A 102 21.25 9.67 -14.41
N LYS A 103 22.37 9.55 -15.11
CA LYS A 103 23.28 8.40 -15.01
C LYS A 103 23.90 8.26 -13.62
N LYS A 104 24.25 9.39 -12.97
CA LYS A 104 24.78 9.34 -11.60
C LYS A 104 23.73 8.83 -10.61
N TYR A 105 22.50 9.32 -10.72
CA TYR A 105 21.44 8.83 -9.86
C TYR A 105 21.08 7.37 -10.17
N ASP A 106 21.08 6.97 -11.43
CA ASP A 106 20.88 5.57 -11.84
C ASP A 106 21.89 4.63 -11.17
N SER A 107 23.17 4.97 -11.14
CA SER A 107 24.19 4.19 -10.44
C SER A 107 23.90 4.07 -8.93
N ILE A 108 23.45 5.15 -8.31
CA ILE A 108 23.14 5.16 -6.87
C ILE A 108 21.91 4.31 -6.55
N ILE A 109 20.84 4.46 -7.32
CA ILE A 109 19.62 3.67 -7.08
C ILE A 109 19.85 2.19 -7.37
N SER A 110 20.73 1.86 -8.32
CA SER A 110 21.16 0.48 -8.57
C SER A 110 21.88 -0.10 -7.35
N ASP A 111 22.85 0.61 -6.77
CA ASP A 111 23.52 0.16 -5.53
C ASP A 111 22.53 -0.04 -4.38
N ILE A 112 21.59 0.88 -4.21
CA ILE A 112 20.55 0.79 -3.17
C ILE A 112 19.69 -0.46 -3.36
N VAL A 113 19.31 -0.79 -4.60
CA VAL A 113 18.41 -1.92 -4.87
C VAL A 113 19.20 -3.22 -4.94
N ASP A 114 20.21 -3.31 -5.80
CA ASP A 114 20.88 -4.57 -6.12
C ASP A 114 21.71 -5.08 -4.94
N VAL A 115 22.41 -4.16 -4.23
CA VAL A 115 23.33 -4.53 -3.16
C VAL A 115 22.67 -4.55 -1.78
N LYS A 116 21.60 -3.76 -1.58
CA LYS A 116 21.03 -3.59 -0.23
C LYS A 116 19.58 -4.08 -0.14
N LEU A 117 18.66 -3.57 -0.98
CA LEU A 117 17.23 -3.87 -0.84
C LEU A 117 16.90 -5.32 -1.22
N ILE A 118 17.39 -5.81 -2.34
CA ILE A 118 17.12 -7.18 -2.81
C ILE A 118 17.62 -8.24 -1.83
N PRO A 119 18.84 -8.17 -1.29
CA PRO A 119 19.28 -9.07 -0.23
C PRO A 119 18.42 -9.02 1.04
N LEU A 120 17.89 -7.84 1.40
CA LEU A 120 16.96 -7.72 2.54
C LEU A 120 15.63 -8.42 2.24
N ILE A 121 15.06 -8.21 1.05
CA ILE A 121 13.82 -8.88 0.61
C ILE A 121 14.02 -10.40 0.60
N THR A 122 15.14 -10.88 0.07
CA THR A 122 15.46 -12.31 0.05
C THR A 122 15.53 -12.90 1.46
N LYS A 123 16.09 -12.16 2.41
CA LYS A 123 16.30 -12.63 3.78
C LYS A 123 15.07 -12.53 4.67
N TYR A 124 14.32 -11.45 4.57
CA TYR A 124 13.26 -11.13 5.52
C TYR A 124 11.86 -11.08 4.90
N GLY A 125 11.74 -11.27 3.59
CA GLY A 125 10.54 -10.99 2.83
C GLY A 125 10.39 -9.51 2.48
N PHE A 126 9.42 -9.21 1.63
CA PHE A 126 9.14 -7.82 1.25
C PHE A 126 8.73 -6.99 2.48
N PRO A 127 9.33 -5.80 2.70
CA PRO A 127 9.04 -4.99 3.88
C PRO A 127 7.70 -4.26 3.74
N GLU A 128 6.65 -4.95 4.11
CA GLU A 128 5.28 -4.43 4.19
C GLU A 128 4.86 -4.19 5.63
N GLU A 129 3.66 -3.64 5.78
CA GLU A 129 3.02 -3.28 7.04
C GLU A 129 3.01 -4.41 8.09
N ARG A 130 3.07 -5.65 7.65
CA ARG A 130 3.15 -6.82 8.55
C ARG A 130 4.50 -6.97 9.23
N ASN A 131 5.56 -6.51 8.56
CA ASN A 131 6.93 -6.72 8.96
C ASN A 131 7.56 -5.46 9.54
N ILE A 132 7.06 -4.31 9.11
CA ILE A 132 7.45 -2.99 9.55
C ILE A 132 6.20 -2.26 10.05
N ASP A 133 6.30 -1.50 11.13
CA ASP A 133 5.20 -0.87 11.83
C ASP A 133 4.24 -0.11 10.86
N LEU A 134 2.94 -0.40 10.94
CA LEU A 134 1.88 0.30 10.19
C LEU A 134 1.91 1.81 10.44
N ASN A 135 2.21 2.23 11.67
CA ASN A 135 2.31 3.64 12.04
C ASN A 135 3.50 4.34 11.41
N TYR A 136 4.49 3.57 10.94
CA TYR A 136 5.65 4.07 10.24
C TYR A 136 5.32 4.68 8.87
N LEU A 137 4.28 4.22 8.22
CA LEU A 137 3.87 4.70 6.89
C LEU A 137 3.32 6.13 6.87
N GLY A 138 3.51 6.91 7.93
CA GLY A 138 3.16 8.32 7.96
C GLY A 138 1.67 8.61 8.23
N ILE A 139 0.92 7.60 8.65
CA ILE A 139 -0.49 7.76 9.07
C ILE A 139 -0.61 8.50 10.42
N LYS A 140 0.44 9.21 10.85
CA LYS A 140 0.41 10.05 12.06
C LYS A 140 -0.52 11.26 11.97
N SER A 141 -0.91 11.69 10.80
CA SER A 141 -1.88 12.76 10.65
C SER A 141 -3.25 12.19 10.30
N LEU A 142 -3.90 11.63 11.28
CA LEU A 142 -5.35 11.68 11.32
C LEU A 142 -5.71 13.15 11.59
N SER A 143 -5.51 14.01 10.59
CA SER A 143 -6.25 15.27 10.54
C SER A 143 -7.71 14.89 10.74
N ASN A 144 -8.49 15.71 11.43
CA ASN A 144 -9.90 15.50 11.80
C ASN A 144 -10.84 15.11 10.63
N LYS A 145 -10.32 14.91 9.45
CA LYS A 145 -10.97 14.27 8.29
C LYS A 145 -10.43 12.85 8.20
N PRO A 146 -11.32 11.83 8.24
CA PRO A 146 -10.93 10.44 8.06
C PRO A 146 -10.38 10.26 6.63
N ASN A 147 -9.13 10.58 6.43
CA ASN A 147 -8.43 10.33 5.20
C ASN A 147 -7.96 8.88 5.25
N TYR A 148 -8.87 7.95 4.93
CA TYR A 148 -8.58 6.53 4.71
C TYR A 148 -7.82 6.30 3.40
N ASN A 149 -7.12 7.29 2.92
CA ASN A 149 -6.07 7.07 1.97
C ASN A 149 -4.97 6.28 2.70
N TYR A 150 -5.21 4.99 2.87
CA TYR A 150 -4.14 4.01 2.80
C TYR A 150 -3.48 4.26 1.45
N SER A 151 -2.65 5.28 1.41
CA SER A 151 -1.91 5.54 0.21
C SER A 151 -0.86 4.44 0.17
N PHE A 152 -1.15 3.40 -0.61
CA PHE A 152 -0.15 2.42 -1.06
C PHE A 152 1.12 3.12 -1.58
N GLY A 153 1.07 4.42 -1.81
CA GLY A 153 2.19 5.27 -2.16
C GLY A 153 3.23 5.50 -1.06
N ASN A 154 2.93 5.22 0.20
CA ASN A 154 3.88 5.46 1.30
C ASN A 154 4.76 4.25 1.64
N ASN A 155 4.63 3.12 0.96
CA ASN A 155 5.55 2.02 1.11
C ASN A 155 6.92 2.41 0.54
N LYS A 156 7.90 2.61 1.44
CA LYS A 156 9.24 3.10 1.07
C LYS A 156 9.99 2.15 0.17
N ALA A 157 9.86 0.84 0.38
CA ALA A 157 10.48 -0.15 -0.51
C ALA A 157 9.87 -0.11 -1.91
N LYS A 158 8.54 0.07 -2.01
CA LYS A 158 7.87 0.31 -3.29
C LYS A 158 8.45 1.54 -3.99
N LEU A 159 8.56 2.67 -3.29
CA LEU A 159 9.08 3.92 -3.89
C LEU A 159 10.51 3.75 -4.40
N ILE A 160 11.38 3.10 -3.62
CA ILE A 160 12.74 2.78 -4.06
C ILE A 160 12.72 1.93 -5.34
N LEU A 161 11.88 0.89 -5.40
CA LEU A 161 11.74 0.06 -6.60
C LEU A 161 11.17 0.83 -7.80
N LEU A 162 10.21 1.74 -7.59
CA LEU A 162 9.70 2.59 -8.68
C LEU A 162 10.80 3.52 -9.22
N HIS A 163 11.66 4.07 -8.36
CA HIS A 163 12.80 4.87 -8.80
C HIS A 163 13.83 4.01 -9.56
N TYR A 164 14.10 2.79 -9.10
CA TYR A 164 14.98 1.85 -9.79
C TYR A 164 14.45 1.48 -11.18
N TYR A 165 13.17 1.16 -11.29
CA TYR A 165 12.52 0.81 -12.54
C TYR A 165 12.13 2.04 -13.41
N SER A 166 12.48 3.26 -12.99
CA SER A 166 12.45 4.44 -13.87
C SER A 166 13.54 4.38 -14.95
N TYR A 167 14.47 3.45 -14.84
CA TYR A 167 15.53 3.18 -15.79
C TYR A 167 15.30 1.81 -16.45
N PRO A 168 15.83 1.59 -17.67
CA PRO A 168 15.75 0.27 -18.29
C PRO A 168 16.36 -0.81 -17.41
N ARG A 169 15.58 -1.83 -17.07
CA ARG A 169 15.98 -2.97 -16.24
C ARG A 169 15.50 -4.26 -16.87
N ASP A 170 16.27 -5.32 -16.66
CA ASP A 170 15.85 -6.67 -16.99
C ASP A 170 14.80 -7.21 -15.98
N LYS A 171 14.43 -8.47 -16.13
CA LYS A 171 13.42 -9.14 -15.32
C LYS A 171 14.01 -9.91 -14.14
N SER A 172 15.26 -9.68 -13.76
CA SER A 172 16.01 -10.47 -12.76
C SER A 172 15.27 -10.61 -11.43
N TYR A 173 14.52 -9.58 -11.01
CA TYR A 173 13.84 -9.58 -9.72
C TYR A 173 12.34 -9.87 -9.80
N ASN A 174 11.78 -10.01 -11.01
CA ASN A 174 10.33 -10.18 -11.17
C ASN A 174 9.82 -11.43 -10.46
N GLN A 175 10.54 -12.55 -10.59
CA GLN A 175 10.15 -13.81 -9.95
C GLN A 175 10.29 -13.75 -8.42
N LEU A 176 11.34 -13.10 -7.90
CA LEU A 176 11.50 -12.86 -6.46
C LEU A 176 10.30 -12.08 -5.90
N LEU A 177 9.96 -10.97 -6.53
CA LEU A 177 8.84 -10.12 -6.10
C LEU A 177 7.49 -10.84 -6.25
N LYS A 178 7.29 -11.62 -7.31
CA LYS A 178 6.10 -12.44 -7.50
C LYS A 178 5.95 -13.50 -6.39
N ASN A 179 7.05 -14.13 -6.00
CA ASN A 179 7.06 -15.08 -4.89
C ASN A 179 6.67 -14.43 -3.56
N GLU A 180 7.03 -13.15 -3.35
CA GLU A 180 6.61 -12.42 -2.15
C GLU A 180 5.11 -12.13 -2.16
N VAL A 181 4.47 -11.98 -3.33
CA VAL A 181 3.00 -11.92 -3.44
C VAL A 181 2.38 -13.24 -2.96
N PHE A 182 2.87 -14.38 -3.45
CA PHE A 182 2.34 -15.70 -3.06
C PHE A 182 2.54 -16.02 -1.57
N LYS A 183 3.62 -15.51 -0.97
CA LYS A 183 3.85 -15.61 0.48
C LYS A 183 2.96 -14.64 1.29
N GLY A 184 2.28 -13.71 0.63
CA GLY A 184 1.49 -12.66 1.27
C GLY A 184 2.31 -11.57 1.94
N ASN A 185 3.59 -11.43 1.56
CA ASN A 185 4.48 -10.35 2.02
C ASN A 185 4.42 -9.11 1.13
N LEU A 186 3.90 -9.22 -0.09
CA LEU A 186 3.73 -8.12 -1.04
C LEU A 186 2.30 -8.14 -1.57
N GLN A 187 1.63 -6.99 -1.52
CA GLN A 187 0.26 -6.88 -2.04
C GLN A 187 0.28 -7.00 -3.58
N PRO A 188 -0.67 -7.75 -4.17
CA PRO A 188 -0.75 -7.93 -5.62
C PRO A 188 -0.79 -6.61 -6.39
N GLU A 189 -1.51 -5.60 -5.87
CA GLU A 189 -1.63 -4.29 -6.49
C GLU A 189 -0.30 -3.52 -6.48
N ILE A 190 0.49 -3.68 -5.41
CA ILE A 190 1.82 -3.06 -5.32
C ILE A 190 2.77 -3.73 -6.33
N TYR A 191 2.78 -5.06 -6.38
CA TYR A 191 3.57 -5.80 -7.37
C TYR A 191 3.18 -5.39 -8.79
N ALA A 192 1.90 -5.41 -9.12
CA ALA A 192 1.39 -5.03 -10.43
C ALA A 192 1.81 -3.60 -10.83
N SER A 193 1.74 -2.65 -9.87
CA SER A 193 2.19 -1.27 -10.11
C SER A 193 3.69 -1.17 -10.40
N ILE A 194 4.52 -1.96 -9.72
CA ILE A 194 5.97 -2.02 -9.97
C ILE A 194 6.26 -2.59 -11.37
N MET A 195 5.54 -3.65 -11.75
CA MET A 195 5.71 -4.28 -13.06
C MET A 195 5.23 -3.39 -14.20
N ASP A 196 4.12 -2.66 -14.03
CA ASP A 196 3.66 -1.66 -15.00
C ASP A 196 4.71 -0.56 -15.20
N PHE A 197 5.36 -0.14 -14.12
CA PHE A 197 6.41 0.86 -14.16
C PHE A 197 7.64 0.36 -14.91
N GLN A 198 8.10 -0.85 -14.59
CA GLN A 198 9.18 -1.52 -15.33
C GLN A 198 8.83 -1.66 -16.82
N SER A 199 7.64 -2.14 -17.14
CA SER A 199 7.21 -2.35 -18.53
C SER A 199 7.23 -1.06 -19.33
N LYS A 200 6.84 0.07 -18.73
CA LYS A 200 6.87 1.38 -19.36
C LYS A 200 8.29 1.83 -19.70
N PHE A 201 9.23 1.74 -18.76
CA PHE A 201 10.57 2.30 -18.90
C PHE A 201 11.57 1.32 -19.54
N SER A 202 11.29 0.02 -19.50
CA SER A 202 12.13 -1.02 -20.11
C SER A 202 11.61 -1.53 -21.46
N ILE A 203 10.52 -0.96 -21.97
CA ILE A 203 9.87 -1.37 -23.24
C ILE A 203 9.51 -2.88 -23.20
N ILE A 204 8.98 -3.33 -22.06
CA ILE A 204 8.53 -4.70 -21.85
C ILE A 204 7.00 -4.71 -21.92
N ASP A 205 6.41 -5.56 -22.79
CA ASP A 205 4.95 -5.63 -22.92
C ASP A 205 4.32 -6.59 -21.91
N GLU A 206 4.52 -6.33 -20.60
CA GLU A 206 4.01 -7.16 -19.49
C GLU A 206 3.17 -6.34 -18.49
N TYR A 207 2.24 -5.57 -18.98
CA TYR A 207 1.38 -4.73 -18.17
C TYR A 207 0.32 -5.52 -17.38
N TYR A 208 -0.03 -4.96 -16.23
CA TYR A 208 -1.13 -5.39 -15.35
C TYR A 208 -2.28 -4.39 -15.33
N ASN A 209 -2.14 -3.23 -15.94
CA ASN A 209 -3.09 -2.12 -15.92
C ASN A 209 -3.47 -1.67 -14.48
N GLU A 210 -2.50 -1.66 -13.57
CA GLU A 210 -2.71 -1.16 -12.22
C GLU A 210 -2.24 0.29 -12.07
N TRP A 211 -1.05 0.60 -12.52
CA TRP A 211 -0.49 1.95 -12.50
C TRP A 211 -0.55 2.63 -13.87
N HIS A 212 -0.21 1.93 -14.94
CA HIS A 212 -0.28 2.42 -16.32
C HIS A 212 -1.32 1.61 -17.06
N GLN A 213 -2.31 2.30 -17.62
CA GLN A 213 -3.42 1.67 -18.33
C GLN A 213 -3.20 1.81 -19.84
N THR A 214 -3.41 0.72 -20.55
CA THR A 214 -3.53 0.75 -22.01
C THR A 214 -4.99 0.66 -22.40
N ASP A 215 -5.37 1.41 -23.43
CA ASP A 215 -6.69 1.33 -24.07
C ASP A 215 -6.72 0.28 -25.18
N ASP A 216 -5.57 -0.35 -25.47
CA ASP A 216 -5.46 -1.42 -26.48
C ASP A 216 -6.15 -2.70 -25.97
N THR A 217 -7.37 -2.88 -26.42
CA THR A 217 -8.21 -4.03 -26.04
C THR A 217 -7.65 -5.38 -26.48
N THR A 218 -6.78 -5.41 -27.51
CA THR A 218 -6.14 -6.66 -27.98
C THR A 218 -5.20 -7.26 -26.92
N LYS A 219 -4.74 -6.45 -25.97
CA LYS A 219 -3.86 -6.87 -24.86
C LYS A 219 -4.61 -7.34 -23.63
N PHE A 220 -5.92 -7.11 -23.55
CA PHE A 220 -6.69 -7.34 -22.31
C PHE A 220 -6.69 -8.79 -21.84
N GLU A 221 -6.73 -9.75 -22.76
CA GLU A 221 -6.67 -11.17 -22.40
C GLU A 221 -5.34 -11.52 -21.70
N ALA A 222 -4.21 -11.09 -22.26
CA ALA A 222 -2.89 -11.31 -21.68
C ALA A 222 -2.72 -10.57 -20.33
N ILE A 223 -3.25 -9.35 -20.23
CA ILE A 223 -3.28 -8.57 -18.98
C ILE A 223 -4.09 -9.30 -17.93
N ASN A 224 -5.30 -9.75 -18.27
CA ASN A 224 -6.18 -10.43 -17.33
C ASN A 224 -5.63 -11.77 -16.87
N LYS A 225 -4.97 -12.52 -17.75
CA LYS A 225 -4.25 -13.74 -17.37
C LYS A 225 -3.19 -13.45 -16.30
N ARG A 226 -2.32 -12.45 -16.50
CA ARG A 226 -1.30 -12.05 -15.52
C ARG A 226 -1.92 -11.56 -14.21
N ARG A 227 -3.01 -10.82 -14.27
CA ARG A 227 -3.76 -10.34 -13.09
C ARG A 227 -4.29 -11.50 -12.25
N LEU A 228 -4.95 -12.45 -12.89
CA LEU A 228 -5.50 -13.65 -12.22
C LEU A 228 -4.40 -14.50 -11.58
N GLU A 229 -3.24 -14.64 -12.20
CA GLU A 229 -2.09 -15.37 -11.66
C GLU A 229 -1.62 -14.84 -10.31
N ILE A 230 -1.80 -13.55 -10.03
CA ILE A 230 -1.41 -12.93 -8.76
C ILE A 230 -2.62 -12.60 -7.86
N GLY A 231 -3.80 -13.09 -8.21
CA GLY A 231 -5.01 -12.91 -7.41
C GLY A 231 -5.74 -11.57 -7.59
N LEU A 232 -5.43 -10.83 -8.65
CA LEU A 232 -6.18 -9.63 -9.02
C LEU A 232 -7.39 -9.96 -9.91
N LEU A 233 -8.47 -9.20 -9.74
CA LEU A 233 -9.63 -9.28 -10.64
C LEU A 233 -9.24 -8.88 -12.06
N PRO A 234 -9.91 -9.42 -13.10
CA PRO A 234 -9.83 -8.89 -14.45
C PRO A 234 -10.03 -7.37 -14.47
N PHE A 235 -9.35 -6.70 -15.38
CA PHE A 235 -9.32 -5.24 -15.42
C PHE A 235 -10.71 -4.63 -15.59
N GLU A 236 -11.52 -5.21 -16.47
CA GLU A 236 -12.89 -4.77 -16.73
C GLU A 236 -13.79 -4.96 -15.51
N GLU A 237 -13.67 -6.08 -14.82
CA GLU A 237 -14.42 -6.33 -13.58
C GLU A 237 -14.04 -5.35 -12.47
N LYS A 238 -12.74 -5.05 -12.32
CA LYS A 238 -12.26 -4.02 -11.40
C LYS A 238 -12.92 -2.68 -11.69
N ASN A 239 -12.93 -2.26 -12.95
CA ASN A 239 -13.52 -0.99 -13.37
C ASN A 239 -15.04 -0.96 -13.18
N LEU A 240 -15.74 -2.04 -13.50
CA LEU A 240 -17.19 -2.15 -13.26
C LEU A 240 -17.50 -2.09 -11.76
N LYS A 241 -16.74 -2.80 -10.94
CA LYS A 241 -16.89 -2.79 -9.48
C LYS A 241 -16.65 -1.41 -8.90
N PHE A 242 -15.61 -0.70 -9.39
CA PHE A 242 -15.33 0.68 -8.99
C PHE A 242 -16.48 1.64 -9.37
N LYS A 243 -16.95 1.60 -10.62
CA LYS A 243 -18.08 2.44 -11.08
C LYS A 243 -19.36 2.16 -10.28
N ARG A 244 -19.69 0.89 -10.03
CA ARG A 244 -20.84 0.50 -9.19
C ARG A 244 -20.68 1.03 -7.76
N GLY A 245 -19.49 0.88 -7.18
CA GLY A 245 -19.19 1.42 -5.86
C GLY A 245 -19.39 2.92 -5.78
N GLN A 246 -18.87 3.69 -6.74
CA GLN A 246 -19.04 5.14 -6.80
C GLN A 246 -20.54 5.54 -6.91
N LYS A 247 -21.31 4.83 -7.74
CA LYS A 247 -22.76 5.07 -7.85
C LYS A 247 -23.46 4.86 -6.50
N ILE A 248 -23.22 3.73 -5.85
CA ILE A 248 -23.80 3.44 -4.53
C ILE A 248 -23.38 4.50 -3.49
N CYS A 249 -22.12 4.93 -3.51
CA CYS A 249 -21.63 5.96 -2.60
C CYS A 249 -22.34 7.29 -2.82
N LYS A 250 -22.57 7.68 -4.09
CA LYS A 250 -23.31 8.90 -4.42
C LYS A 250 -24.75 8.83 -3.89
N GLU A 251 -25.47 7.77 -4.21
CA GLU A 251 -26.86 7.55 -3.75
C GLU A 251 -26.96 7.59 -2.22
N LYS A 252 -25.98 7.02 -1.53
CA LYS A 252 -25.95 7.01 -0.06
C LYS A 252 -25.61 8.37 0.55
N ARG A 253 -24.76 9.18 -0.09
CA ARG A 253 -24.46 10.55 0.34
C ARG A 253 -25.65 11.49 0.21
N GLU A 254 -26.47 11.28 -0.79
CA GLU A 254 -27.70 12.05 -1.03
C GLU A 254 -28.79 11.72 -0.02
N ASN A 255 -28.76 10.56 0.61
CA ASN A 255 -29.70 10.17 1.65
C ASN A 255 -29.34 10.82 3.00
N LYS A 256 -30.10 11.83 3.44
CA LYS A 256 -29.90 12.57 4.70
C LYS A 256 -29.89 11.67 5.95
N ASN A 257 -30.54 10.51 5.89
CA ASN A 257 -30.58 9.53 6.98
C ASN A 257 -29.36 8.64 7.03
N PHE A 258 -28.52 8.65 5.99
CA PHE A 258 -27.34 7.83 5.91
C PHE A 258 -26.14 8.62 6.46
N LYS A 259 -25.91 8.53 7.77
CA LYS A 259 -24.71 9.06 8.40
C LYS A 259 -23.50 8.25 7.89
N GLN A 260 -22.65 8.91 7.12
CA GLN A 260 -21.37 8.50 6.54
C GLN A 260 -20.80 7.16 7.04
N VAL A 261 -21.32 6.05 6.55
CA VAL A 261 -20.65 4.77 6.70
C VAL A 261 -19.85 4.55 5.42
N ARG A 262 -18.54 4.61 5.51
CA ARG A 262 -17.65 4.17 4.43
C ARG A 262 -17.63 2.66 4.40
N LEU A 263 -18.66 2.04 3.86
CA LEU A 263 -18.74 0.59 3.69
C LEU A 263 -17.67 0.08 2.72
N PHE A 264 -17.15 0.96 1.85
CA PHE A 264 -16.17 0.60 0.82
C PHE A 264 -15.12 1.69 0.70
N TYR A 265 -13.84 1.32 0.56
CA TYR A 265 -12.73 2.26 0.50
C TYR A 265 -12.79 3.23 -0.71
N TRP A 266 -13.50 2.88 -1.77
CA TRP A 266 -13.72 3.73 -2.95
C TRP A 266 -14.80 4.81 -2.78
N CYS A 267 -15.45 4.88 -1.63
CA CYS A 267 -16.35 5.98 -1.27
C CYS A 267 -15.60 7.24 -0.78
N GLY A 268 -14.31 7.32 -0.99
CA GLY A 268 -13.45 8.42 -0.54
C GLY A 268 -13.76 9.78 -1.11
#